data_709435d315d24d72064929e94b5f9de7
#
_entry.id   709435d315d24d72064929e94b5f9de7
#
_cell.length_a   1.000
_cell.length_b   1.000
_cell.length_c   1.000
_cell.angle_alpha   90.00
_cell.angle_beta   90.00
_cell.angle_gamma   90.00
#
_symmetry.space_group_name_H-M   'P 1'
#
loop_
_entity.id
_entity.type
_entity.pdbx_description
1 polymer ?
#
loop_
_entity_poly.entity_id
_entity_poly.type
_entity_poly.pdbx_seq_one_letter_code
_entity_poly.pdbx_strand_id
1 'polypeptide(L)'
;MDTERMKRVLERVYGPFAPTEEKQAPDALRESIRLETEAAARLRYLIRTSRACQNAFDEALRRCEARRRALHAEFFLREGERAARRRPGTPPGVLSALRQIVLIARARERLYESATENALPLAPETARRFAAECRAEESAAARLLALSMK
;
A
#
# COMPACT_ATOMS: atom_id res chain seq x y z
N MET A 1 -8.32 -1.07 19.69
CA MET A 1 -9.08 -2.30 19.94
C MET A 1 -8.14 -3.49 19.86
N ASP A 2 -8.23 -4.37 20.83
CA ASP A 2 -7.41 -5.58 20.88
C ASP A 2 -7.83 -6.56 19.77
N THR A 3 -6.86 -7.08 19.01
CA THR A 3 -7.08 -8.01 17.91
C THR A 3 -7.77 -9.29 18.37
N GLU A 4 -7.39 -9.85 19.52
CA GLU A 4 -8.01 -11.04 20.09
C GLU A 4 -9.46 -10.80 20.50
N ARG A 5 -9.76 -9.61 21.02
CA ARG A 5 -11.13 -9.24 21.38
C ARG A 5 -12.02 -9.12 20.15
N MET A 6 -11.51 -8.50 19.08
CA MET A 6 -12.23 -8.39 17.82
C MET A 6 -12.47 -9.76 17.19
N LYS A 7 -11.47 -10.64 17.21
CA LYS A 7 -11.58 -12.02 16.74
C LYS A 7 -12.69 -12.77 17.47
N ARG A 8 -12.74 -12.67 18.79
CA ARG A 8 -13.79 -13.30 19.61
C ARG A 8 -15.18 -12.78 19.28
N VAL A 9 -15.32 -11.47 19.04
CA VAL A 9 -16.59 -10.87 18.64
C VAL A 9 -17.02 -11.40 17.28
N LEU A 10 -16.11 -11.47 16.31
CA LEU A 10 -16.41 -12.00 14.99
C LEU A 10 -16.78 -13.48 15.05
N GLU A 11 -16.10 -14.27 15.87
CA GLU A 11 -16.42 -15.69 16.08
C GLU A 11 -17.83 -15.88 16.67
N ARG A 12 -18.24 -15.02 17.61
CA ARG A 12 -19.61 -15.06 18.17
C ARG A 12 -20.68 -14.75 17.12
N VAL A 13 -20.42 -13.80 16.24
CA VAL A 13 -21.41 -13.34 15.25
C VAL A 13 -21.46 -14.27 14.05
N TYR A 14 -20.31 -14.73 13.57
CA TYR A 14 -20.17 -15.48 12.31
C TYR A 14 -19.76 -16.93 12.48
N GLY A 15 -19.58 -17.41 13.73
CA GLY A 15 -19.12 -18.77 14.01
C GLY A 15 -17.60 -18.88 14.08
N PRO A 16 -17.05 -20.08 14.28
CA PRO A 16 -15.61 -20.30 14.45
C PRO A 16 -14.82 -19.74 13.27
N PHE A 17 -13.91 -18.82 13.56
CA PHE A 17 -13.01 -18.24 12.57
C PHE A 17 -11.70 -19.01 12.56
N ALA A 18 -11.69 -20.18 11.89
CA ALA A 18 -10.46 -20.92 11.64
C ALA A 18 -9.93 -20.51 10.27
N PRO A 19 -8.68 -20.01 10.16
CA PRO A 19 -8.08 -19.79 8.85
C PRO A 19 -7.93 -21.11 8.14
N THR A 20 -8.68 -21.31 7.05
CA THR A 20 -8.45 -22.38 6.09
C THR A 20 -7.46 -21.87 5.04
N GLU A 21 -6.84 -22.75 4.26
CA GLU A 21 -5.94 -22.31 3.17
C GLU A 21 -6.61 -21.25 2.25
N GLU A 22 -7.90 -21.36 2.03
CA GLU A 22 -8.70 -20.40 1.25
C GLU A 22 -8.85 -19.04 1.93
N LYS A 23 -8.66 -18.97 3.26
CA LYS A 23 -8.80 -17.76 4.07
C LYS A 23 -7.47 -17.14 4.49
N GLN A 24 -6.34 -17.81 4.20
CA GLN A 24 -5.02 -17.23 4.43
C GLN A 24 -4.79 -16.05 3.48
N ALA A 25 -4.09 -15.04 4.00
CA ALA A 25 -3.74 -13.90 3.16
C ALA A 25 -2.76 -14.33 2.07
N PRO A 26 -3.08 -14.07 0.78
CA PRO A 26 -2.16 -14.36 -0.30
C PRO A 26 -0.86 -13.57 -0.17
N ASP A 27 0.23 -14.10 -0.74
CA ASP A 27 1.52 -13.40 -0.76
C ASP A 27 1.43 -12.04 -1.45
N ALA A 28 0.61 -11.90 -2.49
CA ALA A 28 0.37 -10.63 -3.16
C ALA A 28 -0.23 -9.58 -2.23
N LEU A 29 -1.12 -9.98 -1.30
CA LEU A 29 -1.69 -9.08 -0.31
C LEU A 29 -0.61 -8.58 0.67
N ARG A 30 0.24 -9.48 1.15
CA ARG A 30 1.37 -9.13 2.03
C ARG A 30 2.34 -8.19 1.32
N GLU A 31 2.66 -8.49 0.06
CA GLU A 31 3.56 -7.68 -0.75
C GLU A 31 2.98 -6.29 -1.03
N SER A 32 1.69 -6.19 -1.34
CA SER A 32 1.04 -4.90 -1.57
C SER A 32 1.05 -4.03 -0.30
N ILE A 33 0.81 -4.62 0.87
CA ILE A 33 0.89 -3.92 2.16
C ILE A 33 2.32 -3.41 2.39
N ARG A 34 3.32 -4.25 2.13
CA ARG A 34 4.73 -3.86 2.26
C ARG A 34 5.08 -2.69 1.36
N LEU A 35 4.71 -2.77 0.09
CA LEU A 35 5.00 -1.72 -0.90
C LEU A 35 4.28 -0.41 -0.57
N GLU A 36 3.02 -0.46 -0.17
CA GLU A 36 2.27 0.74 0.25
C GLU A 36 2.88 1.37 1.51
N THR A 37 3.34 0.57 2.44
CA THR A 37 4.02 1.05 3.66
C THR A 37 5.32 1.77 3.32
N GLU A 38 6.12 1.20 2.43
CA GLU A 38 7.36 1.82 1.95
C GLU A 38 7.09 3.10 1.16
N ALA A 39 6.08 3.09 0.30
CA ALA A 39 5.67 4.27 -0.46
C ALA A 39 5.25 5.41 0.47
N ALA A 40 4.41 5.11 1.45
CA ALA A 40 3.94 6.12 2.41
C ALA A 40 5.10 6.78 3.16
N ALA A 41 6.08 6.00 3.60
CA ALA A 41 7.26 6.53 4.28
C ALA A 41 8.05 7.49 3.40
N ARG A 42 8.26 7.14 2.14
CA ARG A 42 9.00 7.98 1.19
C ARG A 42 8.22 9.23 0.78
N LEU A 43 6.91 9.10 0.59
CA LEU A 43 6.05 10.26 0.31
C LEU A 43 6.07 11.25 1.48
N ARG A 44 5.98 10.77 2.71
CA ARG A 44 6.09 11.64 3.90
C ARG A 44 7.43 12.33 3.97
N TYR A 45 8.52 11.61 3.69
CA TYR A 45 9.85 12.18 3.65
C TYR A 45 9.95 13.29 2.60
N LEU A 46 9.48 13.05 1.38
CA LEU A 46 9.50 14.02 0.29
C LEU A 46 8.66 15.26 0.62
N ILE A 47 7.47 15.08 1.13
CA ILE A 47 6.56 16.17 1.52
C ILE A 47 7.20 17.05 2.60
N ARG A 48 7.89 16.42 3.54
CA ARG A 48 8.53 17.10 4.66
C ARG A 48 9.80 17.87 4.25
N THR A 49 10.51 17.37 3.24
CA THR A 49 11.83 17.92 2.85
C THR A 49 11.81 18.83 1.63
N SER A 50 10.76 18.82 0.82
CA SER A 50 10.69 19.59 -0.43
C SER A 50 9.29 20.16 -0.62
N ARG A 51 9.21 21.49 -0.83
CA ARG A 51 7.93 22.17 -1.07
C ARG A 51 7.32 21.74 -2.42
N ALA A 52 8.16 21.54 -3.44
CA ALA A 52 7.68 21.04 -4.73
C ALA A 52 7.07 19.65 -4.58
N CYS A 53 7.69 18.78 -3.78
CA CYS A 53 7.16 17.45 -3.48
C CYS A 53 5.88 17.53 -2.63
N GLN A 54 5.78 18.47 -1.70
CA GLN A 54 4.57 18.66 -0.92
C GLN A 54 3.37 18.90 -1.83
N ASN A 55 3.50 19.84 -2.77
CA ASN A 55 2.42 20.14 -3.72
C ASN A 55 2.10 18.97 -4.64
N ALA A 56 3.13 18.24 -5.09
CA ALA A 56 2.96 17.13 -6.02
C ALA A 56 2.38 15.87 -5.37
N PHE A 57 2.67 15.61 -4.08
CA PHE A 57 2.39 14.31 -3.44
C PHE A 57 1.40 14.34 -2.29
N ASP A 58 0.84 15.48 -1.90
CA ASP A 58 -0.17 15.55 -0.83
C ASP A 58 -1.35 14.61 -1.09
N GLU A 59 -1.90 14.68 -2.30
CA GLU A 59 -3.02 13.81 -2.68
C GLU A 59 -2.58 12.36 -2.82
N ALA A 60 -1.40 12.13 -3.38
CA ALA A 60 -0.84 10.78 -3.52
C ALA A 60 -0.67 10.10 -2.16
N LEU A 61 -0.24 10.84 -1.14
CA LEU A 61 -0.11 10.29 0.23
C LEU A 61 -1.47 9.92 0.80
N ARG A 62 -2.48 10.77 0.65
CA ARG A 62 -3.83 10.48 1.14
C ARG A 62 -4.39 9.22 0.50
N ARG A 63 -4.21 9.05 -0.80
CA ARG A 63 -4.65 7.86 -1.52
C ARG A 63 -3.87 6.61 -1.10
N CYS A 64 -2.56 6.75 -0.89
CA CYS A 64 -1.72 5.68 -0.38
C CYS A 64 -2.19 5.19 0.99
N GLU A 65 -2.48 6.11 1.90
CA GLU A 65 -3.01 5.77 3.22
C GLU A 65 -4.38 5.08 3.14
N ALA A 66 -5.24 5.52 2.23
CA ALA A 66 -6.54 4.88 2.01
C ALA A 66 -6.37 3.45 1.48
N ARG A 67 -5.46 3.22 0.53
CA ARG A 67 -5.13 1.88 0.04
C ARG A 67 -4.59 0.99 1.16
N ARG A 68 -3.68 1.52 1.98
CA ARG A 68 -3.14 0.77 3.12
C ARG A 68 -4.24 0.32 4.07
N ARG A 69 -5.17 1.19 4.41
CA ARG A 69 -6.30 0.84 5.29
C ARG A 69 -7.15 -0.28 4.69
N ALA A 70 -7.44 -0.20 3.40
CA ALA A 70 -8.21 -1.23 2.71
C ALA A 70 -7.49 -2.58 2.70
N LEU A 71 -6.20 -2.58 2.41
CA LEU A 71 -5.39 -3.80 2.37
C LEU A 71 -5.23 -4.42 3.76
N HIS A 72 -5.02 -3.61 4.79
CA HIS A 72 -4.94 -4.09 6.17
C HIS A 72 -6.26 -4.69 6.65
N ALA A 73 -7.40 -4.11 6.25
CA ALA A 73 -8.71 -4.65 6.54
C ALA A 73 -8.89 -6.05 5.92
N GLU A 74 -8.51 -6.19 4.64
CA GLU A 74 -8.54 -7.50 3.95
C GLU A 74 -7.63 -8.52 4.63
N PHE A 75 -6.42 -8.10 5.00
CA PHE A 75 -5.48 -8.98 5.71
C PHE A 75 -6.07 -9.44 7.04
N PHE A 76 -6.63 -8.52 7.82
CA PHE A 76 -7.24 -8.83 9.11
C PHE A 76 -8.39 -9.83 8.96
N LEU A 77 -9.26 -9.63 7.97
CA LEU A 77 -10.39 -10.52 7.72
C LEU A 77 -9.94 -11.96 7.37
N ARG A 78 -8.79 -12.11 6.74
CA ARG A 78 -8.27 -13.42 6.31
C ARG A 78 -7.42 -14.10 7.37
N GLU A 79 -6.53 -13.36 8.03
CA GLU A 79 -5.58 -13.91 9.01
C GLU A 79 -6.12 -13.87 10.44
N GLY A 80 -7.13 -13.04 10.73
CA GLY A 80 -7.65 -12.86 12.07
C GLY A 80 -6.72 -12.07 12.99
N GLU A 81 -5.66 -11.49 12.45
CA GLU A 81 -4.68 -10.69 13.17
C GLU A 81 -4.16 -9.56 12.28
N ARG A 82 -3.51 -8.58 12.89
CA ARG A 82 -2.95 -7.46 12.15
C ARG A 82 -1.68 -7.87 11.42
N ALA A 83 -1.46 -7.29 10.23
CA ALA A 83 -0.20 -7.43 9.52
C ALA A 83 0.94 -6.84 10.36
N ALA A 84 2.12 -7.47 10.29
CA ALA A 84 3.31 -6.98 10.98
C ALA A 84 3.65 -5.56 10.56
N ARG A 85 3.94 -4.70 11.55
CA ARG A 85 4.40 -3.33 11.29
C ARG A 85 5.88 -3.36 10.95
N ARG A 86 6.21 -2.86 9.78
CA ARG A 86 7.59 -2.60 9.38
C ARG A 86 7.87 -1.11 9.46
N ARG A 87 9.06 -0.76 9.95
CA ARG A 87 9.58 0.61 9.84
C ARG A 87 10.52 0.65 8.65
N PRO A 88 10.12 1.29 7.54
CA PRO A 88 11.02 1.48 6.42
C PRO A 88 12.20 2.39 6.81
N GLY A 89 13.35 2.13 6.24
CA GLY A 89 14.52 3.01 6.43
C GLY A 89 14.28 4.40 5.84
N THR A 90 15.01 5.39 6.34
CA THR A 90 14.98 6.75 5.81
C THR A 90 15.75 6.80 4.48
N PRO A 91 15.20 7.38 3.40
CA PRO A 91 15.94 7.56 2.16
C PRO A 91 17.15 8.48 2.35
N PRO A 92 18.26 8.26 1.61
CA PRO A 92 19.47 9.10 1.75
C PRO A 92 19.37 10.48 1.07
N GLY A 93 18.22 10.85 0.50
CA GLY A 93 18.01 12.15 -0.12
C GLY A 93 16.78 12.19 -1.00
N VAL A 94 16.44 13.40 -1.48
CA VAL A 94 15.23 13.62 -2.29
C VAL A 94 15.31 12.86 -3.61
N LEU A 95 16.43 12.90 -4.34
CA LEU A 95 16.54 12.20 -5.62
C LEU A 95 16.42 10.69 -5.46
N SER A 96 17.06 10.14 -4.43
CA SER A 96 16.94 8.72 -4.12
C SER A 96 15.50 8.33 -3.79
N ALA A 97 14.83 9.14 -2.98
CA ALA A 97 13.43 8.90 -2.63
C ALA A 97 12.50 8.94 -3.86
N LEU A 98 12.70 9.91 -4.75
CA LEU A 98 11.93 10.01 -6.01
C LEU A 98 12.13 8.78 -6.90
N ARG A 99 13.37 8.31 -7.06
CA ARG A 99 13.68 7.09 -7.81
C ARG A 99 12.98 5.88 -7.20
N GLN A 100 13.02 5.77 -5.88
CA GLN A 100 12.36 4.68 -5.16
C GLN A 100 10.84 4.72 -5.33
N ILE A 101 10.23 5.92 -5.31
CA ILE A 101 8.79 6.05 -5.56
C ILE A 101 8.44 5.55 -6.97
N VAL A 102 9.23 5.87 -7.99
CA VAL A 102 9.00 5.36 -9.36
C VAL A 102 9.00 3.83 -9.35
N LEU A 103 10.02 3.21 -8.77
CA LEU A 103 10.14 1.75 -8.73
C LEU A 103 9.03 1.09 -7.93
N ILE A 104 8.71 1.64 -6.76
CA ILE A 104 7.66 1.11 -5.89
C ILE A 104 6.27 1.29 -6.54
N ALA A 105 6.05 2.40 -7.22
CA ALA A 105 4.80 2.63 -7.95
C ALA A 105 4.61 1.61 -9.08
N ARG A 106 5.66 1.33 -9.85
CA ARG A 106 5.63 0.30 -10.90
C ARG A 106 5.34 -1.08 -10.34
N ALA A 107 5.94 -1.43 -9.24
CA ALA A 107 5.73 -2.72 -8.59
C ALA A 107 4.28 -2.87 -8.11
N ARG A 108 3.71 -1.82 -7.48
CA ARG A 108 2.31 -1.80 -7.05
C ARG A 108 1.34 -1.87 -8.24
N GLU A 109 1.61 -1.10 -9.27
CA GLU A 109 0.82 -1.09 -10.50
C GLU A 109 0.69 -2.50 -11.09
N ARG A 110 1.81 -3.22 -11.19
CA ARG A 110 1.82 -4.61 -11.68
C ARG A 110 1.01 -5.54 -10.81
N LEU A 111 1.12 -5.42 -9.48
CA LEU A 111 0.34 -6.22 -8.55
C LEU A 111 -1.17 -5.97 -8.72
N TYR A 112 -1.58 -4.72 -8.83
CA TYR A 112 -2.99 -4.37 -8.98
C TYR A 112 -3.54 -4.73 -10.35
N GLU A 113 -2.76 -4.58 -11.42
CA GLU A 113 -3.17 -4.96 -12.77
C GLU A 113 -3.32 -6.48 -12.92
N SER A 114 -2.49 -7.25 -12.23
CA SER A 114 -2.58 -8.71 -12.24
C SER A 114 -3.48 -9.26 -11.13
N ALA A 115 -4.22 -8.40 -10.44
CA ALA A 115 -5.08 -8.81 -9.35
C ALA A 115 -6.16 -9.77 -9.85
N THR A 116 -6.22 -10.92 -9.21
CA THR A 116 -7.28 -11.90 -9.37
C THR A 116 -7.81 -12.23 -8.00
N GLU A 117 -9.01 -12.76 -7.92
CA GLU A 117 -9.65 -13.13 -6.66
C GLU A 117 -8.75 -14.01 -5.76
N ASN A 118 -7.95 -14.88 -6.38
CA ASN A 118 -7.06 -15.80 -5.65
C ASN A 118 -5.69 -15.18 -5.32
N ALA A 119 -5.20 -14.25 -6.15
CA ALA A 119 -3.87 -13.65 -5.97
C ALA A 119 -3.93 -12.39 -5.11
N LEU A 120 -4.89 -11.51 -5.36
CA LEU A 120 -5.10 -10.29 -4.58
C LEU A 120 -6.61 -10.08 -4.45
N PRO A 121 -7.17 -10.19 -3.23
CA PRO A 121 -8.62 -10.22 -3.02
C PRO A 121 -9.23 -8.82 -3.04
N LEU A 122 -9.14 -8.16 -4.17
CA LEU A 122 -9.75 -6.86 -4.43
C LEU A 122 -10.77 -7.00 -5.53
N ALA A 123 -11.86 -6.24 -5.44
CA ALA A 123 -12.81 -6.13 -6.55
C ALA A 123 -12.07 -5.60 -7.78
N PRO A 124 -12.38 -6.09 -9.00
CA PRO A 124 -11.67 -5.66 -10.22
C PRO A 124 -11.64 -4.15 -10.41
N GLU A 125 -12.73 -3.46 -10.09
CA GLU A 125 -12.82 -2.01 -10.20
C GLU A 125 -11.91 -1.30 -9.20
N THR A 126 -11.82 -1.82 -7.98
CA THR A 126 -10.92 -1.32 -6.95
C THR A 126 -9.46 -1.51 -7.35
N ALA A 127 -9.11 -2.69 -7.85
CA ALA A 127 -7.76 -2.97 -8.32
C ALA A 127 -7.35 -2.04 -9.48
N ARG A 128 -8.24 -1.80 -10.44
CA ARG A 128 -7.98 -0.87 -11.54
C ARG A 128 -7.78 0.56 -11.05
N ARG A 129 -8.60 0.99 -10.08
CA ARG A 129 -8.44 2.32 -9.47
C ARG A 129 -7.10 2.44 -8.75
N PHE A 130 -6.71 1.44 -8.00
CA PHE A 130 -5.42 1.42 -7.31
C PHE A 130 -4.25 1.47 -8.29
N ALA A 131 -4.32 0.71 -9.38
CA ALA A 131 -3.30 0.74 -10.44
C ALA A 131 -3.19 2.13 -11.08
N ALA A 132 -4.32 2.76 -11.39
CA ALA A 132 -4.34 4.11 -11.97
C ALA A 132 -3.77 5.15 -11.02
N GLU A 133 -4.07 5.06 -9.72
CA GLU A 133 -3.51 5.96 -8.71
C GLU A 133 -2.00 5.81 -8.58
N CYS A 134 -1.50 4.58 -8.62
CA CYS A 134 -0.05 4.31 -8.59
C CYS A 134 0.64 4.83 -9.85
N ARG A 135 0.00 4.70 -11.00
CA ARG A 135 0.53 5.25 -12.26
C ARG A 135 0.64 6.77 -12.22
N ALA A 136 -0.35 7.44 -11.64
CA ALA A 136 -0.30 8.90 -11.45
C ALA A 136 0.83 9.32 -10.53
N GLU A 137 1.06 8.57 -9.45
CA GLU A 137 2.15 8.78 -8.52
C GLU A 137 3.52 8.60 -9.20
N GLU A 138 3.67 7.53 -10.00
CA GLU A 138 4.86 7.29 -10.80
C GLU A 138 5.15 8.44 -11.75
N SER A 139 4.14 8.91 -12.47
CA SER A 139 4.29 10.01 -13.42
C SER A 139 4.71 11.30 -12.73
N ALA A 140 4.15 11.62 -11.58
CA ALA A 140 4.53 12.79 -10.80
C ALA A 140 5.98 12.70 -10.31
N ALA A 141 6.40 11.55 -9.82
CA ALA A 141 7.78 11.33 -9.37
C ALA A 141 8.77 11.39 -10.53
N ALA A 142 8.45 10.78 -11.67
CA ALA A 142 9.30 10.82 -12.87
C ALA A 142 9.48 12.24 -13.39
N ARG A 143 8.40 13.04 -13.36
CA ARG A 143 8.45 14.45 -13.78
C ARG A 143 9.37 15.27 -12.88
N LEU A 144 9.27 15.11 -11.58
CA LEU A 144 10.14 15.81 -10.62
C LEU A 144 11.59 15.38 -10.76
N LEU A 145 11.86 14.09 -11.01
CA LEU A 145 13.21 13.59 -11.30
C LEU A 145 13.79 14.27 -12.54
N ALA A 146 13.02 14.33 -13.63
CA ALA A 146 13.46 14.94 -14.88
C ALA A 146 13.80 16.41 -14.68
N LEU A 147 13.00 17.17 -13.93
CA LEU A 147 13.26 18.56 -13.60
C LEU A 147 14.52 18.74 -12.75
N SER A 148 14.78 17.80 -11.83
CA SER A 148 15.92 17.88 -10.93
C SER A 148 17.25 17.53 -11.59
N MET A 149 17.20 16.86 -12.75
CA MET A 149 18.39 16.45 -13.51
C MET A 149 18.84 17.48 -14.56
N LYS A 150 18.14 18.59 -14.68
CA LYS A 150 18.50 19.68 -15.61
C LYS A 150 19.52 20.62 -15.00
#